data_c6b2ef7d3f4b4dccdc38913f5ef44285
#
_entry.id   c6b2ef7d3f4b4dccdc38913f5ef44285
#
_cell.length_a   1.000
_cell.length_b   1.000
_cell.length_c   1.000
_cell.angle_alpha   90.00
_cell.angle_beta   90.00
_cell.angle_gamma   90.00
#
_symmetry.space_group_name_H-M   'P 1'
#
loop_
_entity.id
_entity.type
_entity.pdbx_description
1 polymer ?
#
loop_
_entity_poly.entity_id
_entity_poly.type
_entity_poly.pdbx_seq_one_letter_code
_entity_poly.pdbx_strand_id
1 'polypeptide(L)'
;SRVTGKLATALADLGFDDVFDTNWAADLTIIEEGTEFLSRVKAALTGGKSVLPIITSCSPGWIKFIEHNFPDQLDHLSTCKSPHTMMGAVVKSYYAQKIGIDPKKMFVVSVMPCTAKKFEIERPEMMNNGLPNVDAVITTRELAQMIKTAGIDFANLPEGEFDQPLGLSTGAADIFGVTGGVMEAALRTVYELVTGRELPFDKLHVEPIVGLDGVKDATIKIENTLPAYDFLEGVEVKVAV
;
A
#
# COMPACT_ATOMS: atom_id res chain seq x y z
N SER A 1 11.15 -20.44 6.03
CA SER A 1 12.34 -19.57 6.03
C SER A 1 12.08 -18.39 5.09
N ARG A 2 12.50 -17.21 5.45
CA ARG A 2 12.46 -16.04 4.57
C ARG A 2 13.48 -16.23 3.45
N VAL A 3 13.09 -15.87 2.23
CA VAL A 3 13.93 -16.01 1.03
C VAL A 3 14.19 -14.63 0.37
N THR A 4 14.02 -13.56 1.13
CA THR A 4 14.03 -12.18 0.66
C THR A 4 15.32 -11.83 -0.09
N GLY A 5 16.48 -12.09 0.52
CA GLY A 5 17.75 -11.77 -0.13
C GLY A 5 18.06 -12.66 -1.35
N LYS A 6 17.72 -13.94 -1.29
CA LYS A 6 17.84 -14.82 -2.46
C LYS A 6 16.92 -14.41 -3.60
N LEU A 7 15.75 -13.83 -3.29
CA LEU A 7 14.85 -13.31 -4.30
C LEU A 7 15.45 -12.10 -5.02
N ALA A 8 16.07 -11.18 -4.29
CA ALA A 8 16.78 -10.04 -4.88
C ALA A 8 17.87 -10.51 -5.84
N THR A 9 18.72 -11.48 -5.42
CA THR A 9 19.74 -12.06 -6.28
C THR A 9 19.15 -12.74 -7.51
N ALA A 10 18.10 -13.55 -7.34
CA ALA A 10 17.47 -14.26 -8.47
C ALA A 10 16.88 -13.30 -9.52
N LEU A 11 16.31 -12.18 -9.09
CA LEU A 11 15.78 -11.16 -10.01
C LEU A 11 16.91 -10.46 -10.76
N ALA A 12 18.02 -10.12 -10.10
CA ALA A 12 19.20 -9.57 -10.76
C ALA A 12 19.78 -10.57 -11.78
N ASP A 13 19.87 -11.87 -11.43
CA ASP A 13 20.35 -12.94 -12.34
C ASP A 13 19.40 -13.15 -13.53
N LEU A 14 18.11 -12.85 -13.38
CA LEU A 14 17.14 -12.86 -14.49
C LEU A 14 17.31 -11.65 -15.43
N GLY A 15 18.14 -10.67 -15.08
CA GLY A 15 18.47 -9.52 -15.91
C GLY A 15 17.65 -8.27 -15.64
N PHE A 16 17.02 -8.15 -14.46
CA PHE A 16 16.45 -6.89 -14.02
C PHE A 16 17.57 -5.92 -13.60
N ASP A 17 17.52 -4.69 -14.10
CA ASP A 17 18.53 -3.66 -13.82
C ASP A 17 18.47 -3.17 -12.37
N ASP A 18 17.25 -2.96 -11.87
CA ASP A 18 16.97 -2.57 -10.47
C ASP A 18 15.86 -3.45 -9.90
N VAL A 19 15.94 -3.76 -8.61
CA VAL A 19 14.96 -4.59 -7.89
C VAL A 19 14.55 -3.89 -6.60
N PHE A 20 13.31 -3.42 -6.55
CA PHE A 20 12.78 -2.65 -5.42
C PHE A 20 11.84 -3.48 -4.55
N ASP A 21 11.91 -3.24 -3.24
CA ASP A 21 10.96 -3.84 -2.29
C ASP A 21 9.63 -3.07 -2.27
N THR A 22 8.53 -3.77 -2.55
CA THR A 22 7.17 -3.20 -2.49
C THR A 22 6.80 -2.70 -1.09
N ASN A 23 7.48 -3.15 -0.02
CA ASN A 23 7.27 -2.66 1.34
C ASN A 23 7.49 -1.14 1.45
N TRP A 24 8.44 -0.58 0.70
CA TRP A 24 8.62 0.86 0.63
C TRP A 24 7.37 1.58 0.08
N ALA A 25 6.75 1.03 -0.95
CA ALA A 25 5.53 1.61 -1.52
C ALA A 25 4.29 1.39 -0.63
N ALA A 26 4.30 0.35 0.19
CA ALA A 26 3.28 0.16 1.22
C ALA A 26 3.35 1.27 2.28
N ASP A 27 4.55 1.64 2.73
CA ASP A 27 4.74 2.79 3.62
C ASP A 27 4.23 4.10 2.98
N LEU A 28 4.55 4.32 1.69
CA LEU A 28 4.02 5.47 0.95
C LEU A 28 2.49 5.45 0.89
N THR A 29 1.89 4.28 0.64
CA THR A 29 0.43 4.14 0.60
C THR A 29 -0.20 4.52 1.94
N ILE A 30 0.38 4.11 3.06
CA ILE A 30 -0.11 4.46 4.39
C ILE A 30 -0.06 5.97 4.64
N ILE A 31 1.00 6.64 4.21
CA ILE A 31 1.13 8.10 4.36
C ILE A 31 0.08 8.82 3.50
N GLU A 32 -0.10 8.40 2.27
CA GLU A 32 -1.07 9.01 1.34
C GLU A 32 -2.52 8.76 1.78
N GLU A 33 -2.89 7.52 2.12
CA GLU A 33 -4.23 7.20 2.62
C GLU A 33 -4.51 7.87 3.97
N GLY A 34 -3.52 7.90 4.86
CA GLY A 34 -3.62 8.62 6.14
C GLY A 34 -3.83 10.12 5.95
N THR A 35 -3.15 10.72 4.98
CA THR A 35 -3.31 12.14 4.63
C THR A 35 -4.70 12.42 4.04
N GLU A 36 -5.19 11.53 3.16
CA GLU A 36 -6.54 11.61 2.62
C GLU A 36 -7.58 11.50 3.74
N PHE A 37 -7.41 10.52 4.65
CA PHE A 37 -8.28 10.34 5.81
C PHE A 37 -8.35 11.62 6.66
N LEU A 38 -7.20 12.20 7.04
CA LEU A 38 -7.13 13.43 7.82
C LEU A 38 -7.82 14.60 7.10
N SER A 39 -7.66 14.70 5.79
CA SER A 39 -8.33 15.72 4.97
C SER A 39 -9.85 15.57 4.96
N ARG A 40 -10.35 14.32 4.82
CA ARG A 40 -11.78 14.01 4.86
C ARG A 40 -12.38 14.29 6.24
N VAL A 41 -11.70 13.91 7.32
CA VAL A 41 -12.14 14.19 8.70
C VAL A 41 -12.16 15.67 8.97
N LYS A 42 -11.11 16.41 8.59
CA LYS A 42 -11.05 17.87 8.73
C LYS A 42 -12.23 18.54 8.03
N ALA A 43 -12.51 18.17 6.79
CA ALA A 43 -13.64 18.72 6.04
C ALA A 43 -14.99 18.43 6.76
N ALA A 44 -15.19 17.19 7.25
CA ALA A 44 -16.40 16.83 7.98
C ALA A 44 -16.58 17.65 9.27
N LEU A 45 -15.52 17.86 10.05
CA LEU A 45 -15.57 18.61 11.31
C LEU A 45 -15.71 20.12 11.12
N THR A 46 -15.25 20.67 9.99
CA THR A 46 -15.31 22.11 9.70
C THR A 46 -16.50 22.51 8.82
N GLY A 47 -17.46 21.60 8.59
CA GLY A 47 -18.67 21.87 7.80
C GLY A 47 -18.44 21.83 6.28
N GLY A 48 -17.31 21.28 5.83
CA GLY A 48 -17.02 21.03 4.42
C GLY A 48 -17.72 19.77 3.91
N LYS A 49 -17.73 19.59 2.58
CA LYS A 49 -18.23 18.37 1.95
C LYS A 49 -17.19 17.25 2.11
N SER A 50 -17.58 16.15 2.72
CA SER A 50 -16.74 14.98 2.92
C SER A 50 -17.55 13.69 2.88
N VAL A 51 -16.93 12.58 2.50
CA VAL A 51 -17.52 11.25 2.52
C VAL A 51 -16.72 10.36 3.48
N LEU A 52 -17.39 9.90 4.53
CA LEU A 52 -16.89 8.97 5.53
C LEU A 52 -17.91 7.84 5.71
N PRO A 53 -17.48 6.62 6.09
CA PRO A 53 -16.08 6.20 6.30
C PRO A 53 -15.25 6.21 5.02
N ILE A 54 -13.92 6.19 5.16
CA ILE A 54 -13.01 5.89 4.07
C ILE A 54 -12.74 4.37 4.06
N ILE A 55 -12.72 3.78 2.88
CA ILE A 55 -12.48 2.35 2.68
C ILE A 55 -11.25 2.19 1.79
N THR A 56 -10.32 1.33 2.17
CA THR A 56 -9.09 1.12 1.39
C THR A 56 -9.39 0.56 0.00
N SER A 57 -8.55 0.86 -0.97
CA SER A 57 -8.76 0.55 -2.40
C SER A 57 -7.64 -0.29 -3.03
N CYS A 58 -6.72 -0.84 -2.23
CA CYS A 58 -5.55 -1.56 -2.73
C CYS A 58 -5.85 -2.97 -3.28
N SER A 59 -7.04 -3.54 -3.03
CA SER A 59 -7.43 -4.86 -3.52
C SER A 59 -8.30 -4.76 -4.78
N PRO A 60 -7.82 -5.19 -5.97
CA PRO A 60 -8.59 -5.08 -7.19
C PRO A 60 -9.84 -5.99 -7.21
N GLY A 61 -9.81 -7.09 -6.47
CA GLY A 61 -11.00 -7.94 -6.29
C GLY A 61 -12.10 -7.22 -5.50
N TRP A 62 -11.72 -6.49 -4.44
CA TRP A 62 -12.63 -5.66 -3.67
C TRP A 62 -13.20 -4.52 -4.52
N ILE A 63 -12.36 -3.80 -5.26
CA ILE A 63 -12.79 -2.72 -6.14
C ILE A 63 -13.82 -3.24 -7.16
N LYS A 64 -13.55 -4.37 -7.79
CA LYS A 64 -14.47 -4.97 -8.75
C LYS A 64 -15.80 -5.38 -8.10
N PHE A 65 -15.75 -5.90 -6.87
CA PHE A 65 -16.93 -6.28 -6.11
C PHE A 65 -17.83 -5.08 -5.81
N ILE A 66 -17.25 -3.97 -5.28
CA ILE A 66 -18.04 -2.78 -4.93
C ILE A 66 -18.60 -2.08 -6.18
N GLU A 67 -17.83 -2.03 -7.28
CA GLU A 67 -18.29 -1.47 -8.56
C GLU A 67 -19.54 -2.19 -9.08
N HIS A 68 -19.63 -3.49 -8.92
CA HIS A 68 -20.74 -4.29 -9.42
C HIS A 68 -21.95 -4.37 -8.48
N ASN A 69 -21.69 -4.39 -7.16
CA ASN A 69 -22.73 -4.66 -6.18
C ASN A 69 -23.20 -3.42 -5.43
N PHE A 70 -22.34 -2.42 -5.29
CA PHE A 70 -22.59 -1.22 -4.49
C PHE A 70 -22.04 0.05 -5.17
N PRO A 71 -22.44 0.35 -6.43
CA PRO A 71 -21.88 1.48 -7.18
C PRO A 71 -22.13 2.84 -6.50
N ASP A 72 -23.19 2.95 -5.71
CA ASP A 72 -23.52 4.18 -4.95
C ASP A 72 -22.56 4.44 -3.77
N GLN A 73 -21.67 3.47 -3.44
CA GLN A 73 -20.72 3.56 -2.33
C GLN A 73 -19.29 3.85 -2.81
N LEU A 74 -19.06 4.05 -4.10
CA LEU A 74 -17.72 4.25 -4.66
C LEU A 74 -16.99 5.48 -4.08
N ASP A 75 -17.73 6.53 -3.72
CA ASP A 75 -17.16 7.74 -3.11
C ASP A 75 -16.50 7.49 -1.74
N HIS A 76 -16.82 6.37 -1.08
CA HIS A 76 -16.17 5.95 0.16
C HIS A 76 -14.78 5.37 -0.05
N LEU A 77 -14.46 4.90 -1.27
CA LEU A 77 -13.14 4.35 -1.54
C LEU A 77 -12.05 5.41 -1.41
N SER A 78 -10.88 4.98 -0.91
CA SER A 78 -9.66 5.77 -1.01
C SER A 78 -9.32 6.05 -2.47
N THR A 79 -8.84 7.25 -2.76
CA THR A 79 -8.36 7.63 -4.08
C THR A 79 -6.93 7.17 -4.36
N CYS A 80 -6.28 6.58 -3.36
CA CYS A 80 -4.92 6.10 -3.47
C CYS A 80 -4.81 4.85 -4.35
N LYS A 81 -3.73 4.77 -5.12
CA LYS A 81 -3.34 3.56 -5.85
C LYS A 81 -2.86 2.49 -4.88
N SER A 82 -2.89 1.23 -5.31
CA SER A 82 -2.27 0.16 -4.52
C SER A 82 -0.74 0.30 -4.46
N PRO A 83 -0.06 -0.32 -3.47
CA PRO A 83 1.39 -0.18 -3.32
C PRO A 83 2.19 -0.44 -4.59
N HIS A 84 1.91 -1.49 -5.35
CA HIS A 84 2.70 -1.80 -6.54
C HIS A 84 2.50 -0.80 -7.69
N THR A 85 1.29 -0.30 -7.89
CA THR A 85 1.02 0.74 -8.90
C THR A 85 1.53 2.10 -8.45
N MET A 86 1.53 2.37 -7.14
CA MET A 86 2.14 3.55 -6.55
C MET A 86 3.66 3.54 -6.74
N MET A 87 4.32 2.38 -6.50
CA MET A 87 5.75 2.18 -6.81
C MET A 87 6.03 2.48 -8.28
N GLY A 88 5.28 1.88 -9.19
CA GLY A 88 5.46 2.10 -10.62
C GLY A 88 5.30 3.56 -11.04
N ALA A 89 4.33 4.28 -10.45
CA ALA A 89 4.15 5.71 -10.67
C ALA A 89 5.36 6.51 -10.22
N VAL A 90 5.92 6.23 -9.04
CA VAL A 90 7.12 6.90 -8.51
C VAL A 90 8.36 6.55 -9.33
N VAL A 91 8.52 5.29 -9.72
CA VAL A 91 9.65 4.83 -10.55
C VAL A 91 9.65 5.55 -11.89
N LYS A 92 8.52 5.62 -12.57
CA LYS A 92 8.41 6.29 -13.89
C LYS A 92 8.28 7.82 -13.82
N SER A 93 8.31 8.42 -12.64
CA SER A 93 8.33 9.88 -12.48
C SER A 93 9.59 10.35 -11.76
N TYR A 94 9.56 10.35 -10.43
CA TYR A 94 10.64 10.88 -9.61
C TYR A 94 11.95 10.11 -9.79
N TYR A 95 11.92 8.77 -9.73
CA TYR A 95 13.13 7.96 -9.85
C TYR A 95 13.74 8.09 -11.24
N ALA A 96 12.93 8.03 -12.30
CA ALA A 96 13.37 8.26 -13.67
C ALA A 96 14.11 9.61 -13.81
N GLN A 97 13.55 10.67 -13.24
CA GLN A 97 14.20 12.00 -13.22
C GLN A 97 15.50 11.98 -12.42
N LYS A 98 15.52 11.34 -11.25
CA LYS A 98 16.69 11.25 -10.37
C LYS A 98 17.88 10.57 -11.06
N ILE A 99 17.64 9.51 -11.83
CA ILE A 99 18.70 8.78 -12.55
C ILE A 99 18.91 9.26 -14.00
N GLY A 100 18.14 10.23 -14.46
CA GLY A 100 18.29 10.83 -15.80
C GLY A 100 17.85 9.93 -16.95
N ILE A 101 16.92 8.98 -16.70
CA ILE A 101 16.39 8.07 -17.73
C ILE A 101 15.00 8.53 -18.20
N ASP A 102 14.75 8.52 -19.50
CA ASP A 102 13.42 8.74 -20.06
C ASP A 102 12.48 7.62 -19.59
N PRO A 103 11.35 7.94 -18.88
CA PRO A 103 10.43 6.93 -18.39
C PRO A 103 9.82 6.03 -19.48
N LYS A 104 9.82 6.46 -20.74
CA LYS A 104 9.42 5.64 -21.90
C LYS A 104 10.36 4.47 -22.16
N LYS A 105 11.58 4.53 -21.65
CA LYS A 105 12.59 3.46 -21.78
C LYS A 105 12.59 2.51 -20.59
N MET A 106 11.77 2.79 -19.56
CA MET A 106 11.65 1.95 -18.37
C MET A 106 10.52 0.96 -18.56
N PHE A 107 10.79 -0.30 -18.25
CA PHE A 107 9.81 -1.37 -18.23
C PHE A 107 9.68 -1.90 -16.80
N VAL A 108 8.58 -1.56 -16.15
CA VAL A 108 8.33 -1.90 -14.74
C VAL A 108 7.53 -3.18 -14.66
N VAL A 109 8.12 -4.18 -14.01
CA VAL A 109 7.47 -5.46 -13.73
C VAL A 109 7.15 -5.57 -12.25
N SER A 110 5.93 -5.89 -11.93
CA SER A 110 5.49 -6.14 -10.56
C SER A 110 5.33 -7.63 -10.29
N VAL A 111 5.92 -8.13 -9.21
CA VAL A 111 5.77 -9.51 -8.74
C VAL A 111 4.77 -9.53 -7.60
N MET A 112 3.61 -10.13 -7.82
CA MET A 112 2.50 -10.10 -6.88
C MET A 112 1.94 -11.52 -6.63
N PRO A 113 1.41 -11.81 -5.44
CA PRO A 113 0.79 -13.11 -5.17
C PRO A 113 -0.61 -13.26 -5.78
N CYS A 114 -1.20 -12.16 -6.29
CA CYS A 114 -2.58 -12.08 -6.73
C CYS A 114 -2.69 -11.89 -8.25
N THR A 115 -3.45 -12.77 -8.93
CA THR A 115 -3.69 -12.65 -10.38
C THR A 115 -4.53 -11.44 -10.76
N ALA A 116 -5.39 -10.93 -9.85
CA ALA A 116 -6.21 -9.74 -10.10
C ALA A 116 -5.36 -8.46 -10.25
N LYS A 117 -4.11 -8.46 -9.81
CA LYS A 117 -3.15 -7.38 -10.06
C LYS A 117 -2.81 -7.20 -11.54
N LYS A 118 -2.92 -8.26 -12.34
CA LYS A 118 -2.81 -8.19 -13.81
C LYS A 118 -3.92 -7.34 -14.42
N PHE A 119 -5.14 -7.49 -13.91
CA PHE A 119 -6.28 -6.68 -14.33
C PHE A 119 -6.16 -5.22 -13.83
N GLU A 120 -5.65 -5.01 -12.61
CA GLU A 120 -5.51 -3.68 -12.04
C GLU A 120 -4.67 -2.75 -12.92
N ILE A 121 -3.54 -3.22 -13.45
CA ILE A 121 -2.65 -2.38 -14.28
C ILE A 121 -3.25 -1.98 -15.64
N GLU A 122 -4.27 -2.68 -16.10
CA GLU A 122 -4.97 -2.39 -17.37
C GLU A 122 -6.04 -1.30 -17.21
N ARG A 123 -6.35 -0.90 -15.98
CA ARG A 123 -7.35 0.14 -15.73
C ARG A 123 -6.85 1.51 -16.20
N PRO A 124 -7.73 2.34 -16.80
CA PRO A 124 -7.34 3.65 -17.34
C PRO A 124 -6.69 4.59 -16.32
N GLU A 125 -7.12 4.52 -15.07
CA GLU A 125 -6.59 5.33 -13.97
C GLU A 125 -5.18 4.92 -13.52
N MET A 126 -4.68 3.76 -13.98
CA MET A 126 -3.31 3.28 -13.65
C MET A 126 -2.26 3.78 -14.64
N MET A 127 -2.52 4.93 -15.25
CA MET A 127 -1.60 5.61 -16.15
C MET A 127 -1.23 7.00 -15.63
N ASN A 128 0.00 7.42 -15.89
CA ASN A 128 0.46 8.78 -15.64
C ASN A 128 1.16 9.31 -16.91
N ASN A 129 0.78 10.51 -17.35
CA ASN A 129 1.36 11.15 -18.53
C ASN A 129 1.38 10.27 -19.80
N GLY A 130 0.33 9.45 -19.97
CA GLY A 130 0.21 8.54 -21.12
C GLY A 130 1.06 7.27 -21.04
N LEU A 131 1.69 7.00 -19.90
CA LEU A 131 2.46 5.79 -19.65
C LEU A 131 1.80 4.93 -18.56
N PRO A 132 1.75 3.60 -18.72
CA PRO A 132 1.30 2.73 -17.64
C PRO A 132 2.27 2.84 -16.45
N ASN A 133 1.73 2.85 -15.23
CA ASN A 133 2.57 2.86 -14.03
C ASN A 133 3.40 1.57 -13.93
N VAL A 134 2.78 0.45 -14.23
CA VAL A 134 3.39 -0.88 -14.28
C VAL A 134 3.10 -1.47 -15.65
N ASP A 135 4.11 -2.01 -16.32
CA ASP A 135 3.99 -2.54 -17.67
C ASP A 135 3.55 -4.02 -17.68
N ALA A 136 3.96 -4.78 -16.68
CA ALA A 136 3.59 -6.17 -16.54
C ALA A 136 3.47 -6.59 -15.07
N VAL A 137 2.56 -7.54 -14.81
CA VAL A 137 2.46 -8.23 -13.52
C VAL A 137 2.71 -9.71 -13.74
N ILE A 138 3.64 -10.26 -12.98
CA ILE A 138 3.84 -11.71 -12.87
C ILE A 138 3.50 -12.15 -11.45
N THR A 139 2.92 -13.34 -11.35
CA THR A 139 2.66 -13.92 -10.04
C THR A 139 3.92 -14.52 -9.44
N THR A 140 3.94 -14.68 -8.11
CA THR A 140 5.04 -15.37 -7.42
C THR A 140 5.27 -16.79 -7.97
N ARG A 141 4.20 -17.46 -8.43
CA ARG A 141 4.30 -18.80 -9.08
C ARG A 141 4.93 -18.73 -10.47
N GLU A 142 4.58 -17.71 -11.26
CA GLU A 142 5.18 -17.47 -12.57
C GLU A 142 6.66 -17.11 -12.43
N LEU A 143 7.02 -16.27 -11.45
CA LEU A 143 8.42 -15.97 -11.15
C LEU A 143 9.20 -17.25 -10.77
N ALA A 144 8.64 -18.10 -9.92
CA ALA A 144 9.27 -19.37 -9.56
C ALA A 144 9.50 -20.25 -10.79
N GLN A 145 8.58 -20.24 -11.77
CA GLN A 145 8.75 -20.95 -13.02
C GLN A 145 9.84 -20.31 -13.91
N MET A 146 9.91 -18.97 -13.97
CA MET A 146 10.96 -18.26 -14.69
C MET A 146 12.35 -18.60 -14.16
N ILE A 147 12.53 -18.57 -12.83
CA ILE A 147 13.78 -18.92 -12.14
C ILE A 147 14.21 -20.36 -12.51
N LYS A 148 13.26 -21.31 -12.46
CA LYS A 148 13.54 -22.71 -12.86
C LYS A 148 13.91 -22.85 -14.33
N THR A 149 13.19 -22.15 -15.21
CA THR A 149 13.43 -22.20 -16.67
C THR A 149 14.78 -21.59 -17.03
N ALA A 150 15.20 -20.54 -16.31
CA ALA A 150 16.53 -19.94 -16.46
C ALA A 150 17.67 -20.81 -15.92
N GLY A 151 17.37 -21.92 -15.24
CA GLY A 151 18.39 -22.81 -14.67
C GLY A 151 19.06 -22.24 -13.41
N ILE A 152 18.44 -21.26 -12.75
CA ILE A 152 18.98 -20.65 -11.53
C ILE A 152 18.77 -21.60 -10.35
N ASP A 153 19.86 -21.99 -9.68
CA ASP A 153 19.82 -22.77 -8.44
C ASP A 153 19.47 -21.90 -7.25
N PHE A 154 18.19 -21.59 -7.11
CA PHE A 154 17.66 -20.69 -6.10
C PHE A 154 18.03 -21.09 -4.66
N ALA A 155 18.13 -22.38 -4.38
CA ALA A 155 18.45 -22.88 -3.04
C ALA A 155 19.85 -22.47 -2.59
N ASN A 156 20.80 -22.39 -3.52
CA ASN A 156 22.20 -22.10 -3.26
C ASN A 156 22.61 -20.65 -3.60
N LEU A 157 21.66 -19.78 -3.99
CA LEU A 157 21.96 -18.36 -4.21
C LEU A 157 22.47 -17.69 -2.93
N PRO A 158 23.39 -16.73 -3.06
CA PRO A 158 23.75 -15.85 -1.97
C PRO A 158 22.57 -14.92 -1.63
N GLU A 159 22.54 -14.45 -0.39
CA GLU A 159 21.62 -13.38 0.00
C GLU A 159 22.08 -12.06 -0.64
N GLY A 160 21.18 -11.39 -1.35
CA GLY A 160 21.37 -10.05 -1.90
C GLY A 160 20.52 -9.03 -1.17
N GLU A 161 20.59 -7.80 -1.62
CA GLU A 161 19.81 -6.69 -1.08
C GLU A 161 18.96 -6.06 -2.20
N PHE A 162 17.82 -5.49 -1.83
CA PHE A 162 17.03 -4.68 -2.75
C PHE A 162 17.66 -3.32 -2.97
N ASP A 163 17.50 -2.78 -4.18
CA ASP A 163 17.86 -1.41 -4.48
C ASP A 163 16.94 -0.43 -3.75
N GLN A 164 17.47 0.73 -3.42
CA GLN A 164 16.78 1.74 -2.62
C GLN A 164 16.48 2.98 -3.46
N PRO A 165 15.29 3.09 -4.06
CA PRO A 165 14.98 4.24 -4.93
C PRO A 165 14.92 5.54 -4.13
N LEU A 166 14.38 5.52 -2.91
CA LEU A 166 14.09 6.69 -2.08
C LEU A 166 14.38 6.46 -0.57
N GLY A 167 15.12 5.43 -0.22
CA GLY A 167 15.45 5.06 1.16
C GLY A 167 14.86 3.73 1.58
N LEU A 168 14.91 3.46 2.90
CA LEU A 168 14.45 2.21 3.52
C LEU A 168 12.95 2.28 3.84
N SER A 169 12.30 1.11 3.86
CA SER A 169 10.95 0.98 4.44
C SER A 169 11.01 1.02 5.97
N THR A 170 9.89 1.42 6.58
CA THR A 170 9.79 1.59 8.05
C THR A 170 9.41 0.29 8.77
N GLY A 171 8.97 -0.75 8.04
CA GLY A 171 8.41 -1.96 8.62
C GLY A 171 6.88 -1.93 8.81
N ALA A 172 6.20 -0.81 8.53
CA ALA A 172 4.73 -0.75 8.57
C ALA A 172 4.08 -1.79 7.64
N ALA A 173 4.72 -2.06 6.50
CA ALA A 173 4.28 -3.08 5.56
C ALA A 173 4.32 -4.51 6.11
N ASP A 174 5.15 -4.80 7.09
CA ASP A 174 5.24 -6.14 7.70
C ASP A 174 3.93 -6.57 8.35
N ILE A 175 3.13 -5.62 8.84
CA ILE A 175 1.82 -5.90 9.44
C ILE A 175 0.68 -6.02 8.42
N PHE A 176 0.89 -5.68 7.14
CA PHE A 176 -0.12 -5.82 6.08
C PHE A 176 -0.56 -7.28 5.86
N GLY A 177 0.29 -8.23 6.20
CA GLY A 177 0.05 -9.65 5.95
C GLY A 177 -1.00 -10.31 6.83
N VAL A 178 -1.63 -9.57 7.74
CA VAL A 178 -2.70 -10.05 8.62
C VAL A 178 -4.00 -9.31 8.34
N THR A 179 -5.13 -9.92 8.70
CA THR A 179 -6.45 -9.28 8.56
C THR A 179 -6.47 -7.98 9.36
N GLY A 180 -6.82 -6.87 8.69
CA GLY A 180 -6.81 -5.53 9.29
C GLY A 180 -5.43 -4.87 9.39
N GLY A 181 -4.36 -5.52 8.92
CA GLY A 181 -2.99 -4.99 9.05
C GLY A 181 -2.78 -3.66 8.36
N VAL A 182 -3.40 -3.44 7.20
CA VAL A 182 -3.35 -2.14 6.48
C VAL A 182 -3.99 -1.04 7.32
N MET A 183 -5.17 -1.30 7.89
CA MET A 183 -5.88 -0.36 8.76
C MET A 183 -5.07 -0.07 10.03
N GLU A 184 -4.49 -1.09 10.66
CA GLU A 184 -3.65 -0.91 11.84
C GLU A 184 -2.40 -0.08 11.54
N ALA A 185 -1.71 -0.32 10.41
CA ALA A 185 -0.57 0.47 9.98
C ALA A 185 -0.94 1.94 9.74
N ALA A 186 -2.06 2.19 9.05
CA ALA A 186 -2.56 3.54 8.82
C ALA A 186 -2.88 4.27 10.13
N LEU A 187 -3.55 3.58 11.05
CA LEU A 187 -3.93 4.16 12.33
C LEU A 187 -2.72 4.52 13.19
N ARG A 188 -1.70 3.64 13.26
CA ARG A 188 -0.44 3.91 13.95
C ARG A 188 0.25 5.14 13.39
N THR A 189 0.39 5.21 12.07
CA THR A 189 1.04 6.32 11.39
C THR A 189 0.26 7.64 11.57
N VAL A 190 -1.06 7.61 11.40
CA VAL A 190 -1.90 8.80 11.62
C VAL A 190 -1.84 9.27 13.08
N TYR A 191 -1.90 8.36 14.05
CA TYR A 191 -1.80 8.72 15.46
C TYR A 191 -0.46 9.38 15.77
N GLU A 192 0.65 8.84 15.27
CA GLU A 192 1.99 9.43 15.44
C GLU A 192 2.11 10.80 14.77
N LEU A 193 1.60 10.95 13.54
CA LEU A 193 1.58 12.25 12.84
C LEU A 193 0.81 13.31 13.60
N VAL A 194 -0.32 12.95 14.19
CA VAL A 194 -1.24 13.87 14.84
C VAL A 194 -0.80 14.25 16.25
N THR A 195 -0.18 13.32 16.98
CA THR A 195 0.18 13.51 18.40
C THR A 195 1.70 13.64 18.64
N GLY A 196 2.53 13.28 17.64
CA GLY A 196 3.99 13.16 17.80
C GLY A 196 4.42 12.02 18.71
N ARG A 197 3.54 11.04 18.96
CA ARG A 197 3.76 9.92 19.88
C ARG A 197 3.29 8.62 19.26
N GLU A 198 3.95 7.53 19.59
CA GLU A 198 3.49 6.19 19.22
C GLU A 198 2.14 5.86 19.87
N LEU A 199 1.39 4.99 19.22
CA LEU A 199 0.14 4.47 19.76
C LEU A 199 0.40 3.76 21.10
N PRO A 200 -0.36 4.05 22.17
CA PRO A 200 0.00 3.64 23.54
C PRO A 200 -0.24 2.14 23.84
N PHE A 201 -0.39 1.30 22.82
CA PHE A 201 -0.57 -0.14 22.98
C PHE A 201 0.06 -0.93 21.82
N ASP A 202 0.61 -2.10 22.14
CA ASP A 202 1.32 -2.97 21.18
C ASP A 202 0.40 -3.58 20.13
N LYS A 203 -0.86 -3.84 20.49
CA LYS A 203 -1.88 -4.43 19.60
C LYS A 203 -3.18 -3.65 19.69
N LEU A 204 -3.78 -3.41 18.52
CA LEU A 204 -5.13 -2.86 18.46
C LEU A 204 -6.13 -3.89 19.01
N HIS A 205 -6.85 -3.53 20.06
CA HIS A 205 -7.95 -4.35 20.58
C HIS A 205 -9.16 -4.18 19.66
N VAL A 206 -9.33 -5.12 18.73
CA VAL A 206 -10.53 -5.20 17.89
C VAL A 206 -11.51 -6.21 18.48
N GLU A 207 -12.76 -5.80 18.64
CA GLU A 207 -13.83 -6.63 19.20
C GLU A 207 -14.84 -7.04 18.11
N PRO A 208 -15.40 -8.28 18.18
CA PRO A 208 -16.45 -8.69 17.26
C PRO A 208 -17.68 -7.80 17.39
N ILE A 209 -18.26 -7.38 16.28
CA ILE A 209 -19.52 -6.64 16.26
C ILE A 209 -20.66 -7.65 16.40
N VAL A 210 -21.52 -7.45 17.40
CA VAL A 210 -22.68 -8.32 17.64
C VAL A 210 -23.62 -8.31 16.42
N GLY A 211 -23.90 -9.50 15.89
CA GLY A 211 -24.78 -9.68 14.73
C GLY A 211 -24.11 -9.53 13.36
N LEU A 212 -22.78 -9.30 13.34
CA LEU A 212 -22.00 -9.24 12.10
C LEU A 212 -20.83 -10.22 12.17
N ASP A 213 -21.06 -11.44 11.68
CA ASP A 213 -20.03 -12.48 11.68
C ASP A 213 -18.79 -12.04 10.85
N GLY A 214 -17.63 -12.15 11.49
CA GLY A 214 -16.34 -11.83 10.85
C GLY A 214 -15.99 -10.35 10.83
N VAL A 215 -16.84 -9.46 11.30
CA VAL A 215 -16.54 -8.01 11.40
C VAL A 215 -16.11 -7.67 12.82
N LYS A 216 -15.02 -6.93 12.94
CA LYS A 216 -14.46 -6.44 14.20
C LYS A 216 -14.27 -4.94 14.14
N ASP A 217 -14.44 -4.27 15.26
CA ASP A 217 -14.18 -2.84 15.36
C ASP A 217 -13.33 -2.47 16.58
N ALA A 218 -12.76 -1.27 16.53
CA ALA A 218 -12.12 -0.61 17.65
C ALA A 218 -12.38 0.89 17.58
N THR A 219 -12.38 1.53 18.74
CA THR A 219 -12.49 2.99 18.87
C THR A 219 -11.25 3.54 19.56
N ILE A 220 -10.65 4.57 18.98
CA ILE A 220 -9.48 5.24 19.52
C ILE A 220 -9.81 6.70 19.71
N LYS A 221 -9.59 7.19 20.92
CA LYS A 221 -9.70 8.61 21.23
C LYS A 221 -8.36 9.29 20.97
N ILE A 222 -8.38 10.36 20.18
CA ILE A 222 -7.20 11.17 19.88
C ILE A 222 -7.11 12.26 20.94
N GLU A 223 -6.01 12.29 21.67
CA GLU A 223 -5.78 13.29 22.73
C GLU A 223 -4.33 13.81 22.68
N ASN A 224 -4.17 15.05 23.12
CA ASN A 224 -2.87 15.76 23.14
C ASN A 224 -2.30 15.92 21.72
N THR A 225 -3.10 16.42 20.82
CA THR A 225 -2.72 16.68 19.44
C THR A 225 -1.65 17.76 19.30
N LEU A 226 -0.88 17.67 18.24
CA LEU A 226 -0.02 18.76 17.82
C LEU A 226 -0.86 19.95 17.34
N PRO A 227 -0.38 21.21 17.47
CA PRO A 227 -1.17 22.41 17.12
C PRO A 227 -1.77 22.41 15.71
N ALA A 228 -1.10 21.78 14.74
CA ALA A 228 -1.59 21.66 13.38
C ALA A 228 -2.85 20.78 13.25
N TYR A 229 -3.13 19.98 14.28
CA TYR A 229 -4.21 18.99 14.34
C TYR A 229 -5.19 19.20 15.48
N ASP A 230 -5.26 20.41 16.05
CA ASP A 230 -6.16 20.76 17.16
C ASP A 230 -7.64 20.41 16.87
N PHE A 231 -8.03 20.38 15.59
CA PHE A 231 -9.37 20.00 15.17
C PHE A 231 -9.70 18.52 15.46
N LEU A 232 -8.72 17.70 15.80
CA LEU A 232 -8.88 16.28 16.18
C LEU A 232 -8.84 16.05 17.68
N GLU A 233 -8.57 17.08 18.49
CA GLU A 233 -8.50 16.92 19.95
C GLU A 233 -9.83 16.41 20.51
N GLY A 234 -9.77 15.27 21.22
CA GLY A 234 -10.94 14.59 21.78
C GLY A 234 -11.81 13.83 20.78
N VAL A 235 -11.43 13.77 19.50
CA VAL A 235 -12.19 13.03 18.48
C VAL A 235 -12.00 11.54 18.68
N GLU A 236 -13.10 10.79 18.61
CA GLU A 236 -13.10 9.32 18.58
C GLU A 236 -13.06 8.82 17.12
N VAL A 237 -12.00 8.12 16.79
CA VAL A 237 -11.84 7.44 15.49
C VAL A 237 -12.29 6.01 15.64
N LYS A 238 -13.35 5.63 14.91
CA LYS A 238 -13.84 4.26 14.85
C LYS A 238 -13.31 3.57 13.59
N VAL A 239 -12.71 2.41 13.78
CA VAL A 239 -12.16 1.56 12.71
C VAL A 239 -12.82 0.20 12.72
N ALA A 240 -13.01 -0.40 11.55
CA ALA A 240 -13.61 -1.70 11.40
C ALA A 240 -12.85 -2.56 10.37
N VAL A 241 -12.85 -3.86 10.60
CA VAL A 241 -12.17 -4.87 9.79
C VAL A 241 -13.09 -6.07 9.58
#